data_87e2f5ca7f088c43ffbd95678811bcc8
#
_entry.id   87e2f5ca7f088c43ffbd95678811bcc8
#
_cell.length_a   1.000
_cell.length_b   1.000
_cell.length_c   1.000
_cell.angle_alpha   90.00
_cell.angle_beta   90.00
_cell.angle_gamma   90.00
#
_symmetry.space_group_name_H-M   'P 1'
#
loop_
_entity.id
_entity.type
_entity.pdbx_description
1 polymer ?
#
loop_
_entity_poly.entity_id
_entity_poly.type
_entity_poly.pdbx_seq_one_letter_code
_entity_poly.pdbx_strand_id
1 'polypeptide(L)'
;MKTQSVIIGGGLAGLACAFKMQKENHDFLIIEQLDRLGGRVGSIYEDKFIFDVGFQVYNTAYSTTSSLLNLNEIDLKFFKPGARIHNGKHFQIISDPMRDLSQLFPSLFSTISSFSDKIKILLLKNELSNYLIEHDPEQDCSTFEYLEKRGFSVNIIEMFFKPFFAGIFLEKRIETSSKFFKYVFSNFSRGLAALPLNGMQTIPDAISQNIRDDDILYNSRVTRIKDNNTIVLDNSEEIESDNIILTGDSHELLDTKPVQYNSVTNLYFSCSIFPEFGSYIHLFPKDKLINN
;
A
#
# COMPACT_ATOMS: atom_id res chain seq x y z
N MET A 1 -2.17 27.41 22.79
CA MET A 1 -0.78 27.08 22.35
C MET A 1 -0.56 27.73 20.98
N LYS A 2 0.67 28.18 20.68
CA LYS A 2 1.00 28.71 19.34
C LYS A 2 2.21 27.95 18.79
N THR A 3 2.15 27.54 17.53
CA THR A 3 3.24 26.85 16.83
C THR A 3 3.35 27.36 15.39
N GLN A 4 4.51 27.22 14.74
CA GLN A 4 4.70 27.68 13.37
C GLN A 4 3.86 26.85 12.39
N SER A 5 3.85 25.53 12.53
CA SER A 5 3.12 24.66 11.64
C SER A 5 2.42 23.53 12.39
N VAL A 6 1.22 23.17 11.96
CA VAL A 6 0.49 22.00 12.46
C VAL A 6 0.26 21.02 11.31
N ILE A 7 0.60 19.75 11.55
CA ILE A 7 0.31 18.63 10.66
C ILE A 7 -0.87 17.86 11.26
N ILE A 8 -2.01 17.87 10.58
CA ILE A 8 -3.22 17.15 11.02
C ILE A 8 -3.21 15.75 10.39
N GLY A 9 -2.99 14.75 11.25
CA GLY A 9 -2.89 13.33 10.91
C GLY A 9 -1.45 12.80 10.93
N GLY A 10 -1.19 11.84 11.81
CA GLY A 10 0.08 11.12 11.96
C GLY A 10 0.23 9.88 11.07
N GLY A 11 -0.50 9.80 9.96
CA GLY A 11 -0.32 8.76 8.94
C GLY A 11 0.99 8.91 8.17
N LEU A 12 1.29 8.00 7.22
CA LEU A 12 2.55 8.04 6.45
C LEU A 12 2.77 9.39 5.75
N ALA A 13 1.72 10.05 5.27
CA ALA A 13 1.83 11.36 4.63
C ALA A 13 2.25 12.45 5.64
N GLY A 14 1.65 12.45 6.84
CA GLY A 14 2.03 13.36 7.92
C GLY A 14 3.44 13.12 8.42
N LEU A 15 3.83 11.87 8.59
CA LEU A 15 5.18 11.49 8.97
C LEU A 15 6.23 11.90 7.94
N ALA A 16 5.93 11.73 6.64
CA ALA A 16 6.82 12.18 5.57
C ALA A 16 6.97 13.71 5.55
N CYS A 17 5.87 14.43 5.81
CA CYS A 17 5.89 15.89 5.96
C CYS A 17 6.75 16.30 7.17
N ALA A 18 6.50 15.72 8.34
CA ALA A 18 7.25 15.99 9.56
C ALA A 18 8.75 15.70 9.40
N PHE A 19 9.11 14.57 8.80
CA PHE A 19 10.48 14.22 8.49
C PHE A 19 11.17 15.30 7.63
N LYS A 20 10.48 15.79 6.60
CA LYS A 20 11.00 16.85 5.74
C LYS A 20 11.16 18.16 6.48
N MET A 21 10.16 18.56 7.28
CA MET A 21 10.21 19.79 8.09
C MET A 21 11.34 19.73 9.12
N GLN A 22 11.49 18.62 9.81
CA GLN A 22 12.57 18.41 10.76
C GLN A 22 13.96 18.55 10.10
N LYS A 23 14.13 17.94 8.91
CA LYS A 23 15.38 18.03 8.17
C LYS A 23 15.75 19.46 7.76
N GLU A 24 14.74 20.31 7.58
CA GLU A 24 14.89 21.73 7.25
C GLU A 24 14.86 22.66 8.48
N ASN A 25 14.82 22.09 9.70
CA ASN A 25 14.74 22.79 10.98
C ASN A 25 13.52 23.71 11.11
N HIS A 26 12.37 23.28 10.58
CA HIS A 26 11.09 23.94 10.78
C HIS A 26 10.40 23.41 12.04
N ASP A 27 9.81 24.30 12.83
CA ASP A 27 8.98 23.90 13.96
C ASP A 27 7.62 23.41 13.50
N PHE A 28 7.19 22.27 14.04
CA PHE A 28 5.90 21.67 13.74
C PHE A 28 5.31 20.96 14.97
N LEU A 29 4.01 20.70 14.90
CA LEU A 29 3.27 19.84 15.81
C LEU A 29 2.43 18.88 14.99
N ILE A 30 2.53 17.57 15.22
CA ILE A 30 1.64 16.55 14.66
C ILE A 30 0.45 16.41 15.61
N ILE A 31 -0.77 16.47 15.10
CA ILE A 31 -1.99 16.13 15.85
C ILE A 31 -2.55 14.83 15.29
N GLU A 32 -2.59 13.80 16.14
CA GLU A 32 -3.06 12.44 15.78
C GLU A 32 -4.21 12.04 16.71
N GLN A 33 -5.29 11.56 16.11
CA GLN A 33 -6.49 11.14 16.87
C GLN A 33 -6.33 9.79 17.60
N LEU A 34 -5.40 8.95 17.13
CA LEU A 34 -5.10 7.65 17.75
C LEU A 34 -3.99 7.80 18.79
N ASP A 35 -3.78 6.76 19.54
CA ASP A 35 -2.65 6.60 20.47
C ASP A 35 -1.34 6.19 19.80
N ARG A 36 -1.33 6.09 18.45
CA ARG A 36 -0.18 5.68 17.65
C ARG A 36 -0.10 6.43 16.31
N LEU A 37 1.09 6.51 15.77
CA LEU A 37 1.34 6.99 14.39
C LEU A 37 1.13 5.87 13.36
N GLY A 38 1.13 6.24 12.08
CA GLY A 38 1.02 5.33 10.95
C GLY A 38 -0.36 5.32 10.29
N GLY A 39 -1.41 5.75 11.00
CA GLY A 39 -2.76 5.79 10.46
C GLY A 39 -3.24 4.40 10.00
N ARG A 40 -3.48 4.23 8.69
CA ARG A 40 -3.90 2.96 8.09
C ARG A 40 -2.78 1.91 8.02
N VAL A 41 -1.51 2.31 8.11
CA VAL A 41 -0.38 1.37 8.23
C VAL A 41 -0.09 1.16 9.70
N GLY A 42 -0.33 -0.04 10.18
CA GLY A 42 -0.18 -0.36 11.59
C GLY A 42 -0.41 -1.82 11.90
N SER A 43 -0.11 -2.21 13.13
CA SER A 43 -0.29 -3.56 13.65
C SER A 43 -0.90 -3.52 15.04
N ILE A 44 -1.68 -4.54 15.37
CA ILE A 44 -2.21 -4.81 16.70
C ILE A 44 -1.41 -5.98 17.26
N TYR A 45 -0.92 -5.85 18.50
CA TYR A 45 -0.14 -6.87 19.17
C TYR A 45 -1.00 -7.47 20.28
N GLU A 46 -1.24 -8.77 20.21
CA GLU A 46 -2.03 -9.48 21.23
C GLU A 46 -1.36 -10.83 21.52
N ASP A 47 -0.99 -11.03 22.76
CA ASP A 47 -0.20 -12.17 23.21
C ASP A 47 1.08 -12.35 22.38
N LYS A 48 1.16 -13.45 21.62
CA LYS A 48 2.27 -13.79 20.71
C LYS A 48 1.97 -13.53 19.24
N PHE A 49 0.84 -12.93 18.94
CA PHE A 49 0.39 -12.68 17.58
C PHE A 49 0.54 -11.20 17.20
N ILE A 50 0.77 -10.98 15.92
CA ILE A 50 0.82 -9.66 15.30
C ILE A 50 -0.26 -9.64 14.21
N PHE A 51 -1.17 -8.69 14.32
CA PHE A 51 -2.28 -8.52 13.37
C PHE A 51 -2.11 -7.18 12.66
N ASP A 52 -1.71 -7.20 11.39
CA ASP A 52 -1.63 -5.98 10.59
C ASP A 52 -3.04 -5.43 10.30
N VAL A 53 -3.17 -4.11 10.35
CA VAL A 53 -4.44 -3.42 10.05
C VAL A 53 -4.68 -3.45 8.54
N GLY A 54 -5.39 -4.47 8.07
CA GLY A 54 -5.62 -4.73 6.66
C GLY A 54 -4.51 -5.58 6.02
N PHE A 55 -4.79 -6.14 4.83
CA PHE A 55 -3.78 -6.84 4.03
C PHE A 55 -2.87 -5.83 3.36
N GLN A 56 -1.65 -5.71 3.84
CA GLN A 56 -0.66 -4.75 3.36
C GLN A 56 0.65 -5.46 2.99
N VAL A 57 1.34 -4.91 2.02
CA VAL A 57 2.64 -5.41 1.57
C VAL A 57 3.54 -4.21 1.29
N TYR A 58 4.73 -4.21 1.87
CA TYR A 58 5.78 -3.27 1.51
C TYR A 58 6.44 -3.69 0.19
N ASN A 59 6.73 -2.72 -0.68
CA ASN A 59 7.49 -2.97 -1.90
C ASN A 59 8.80 -2.19 -1.89
N THR A 60 9.92 -2.88 -2.06
CA THR A 60 11.25 -2.25 -1.98
C THR A 60 11.56 -1.25 -3.10
N ALA A 61 10.73 -1.20 -4.16
CA ALA A 61 10.87 -0.22 -5.23
C ALA A 61 10.20 1.13 -4.93
N TYR A 62 9.51 1.29 -3.80
CA TYR A 62 8.95 2.58 -3.40
C TYR A 62 10.06 3.55 -3.01
N SER A 63 10.46 4.40 -3.95
CA SER A 63 11.58 5.34 -3.79
C SER A 63 11.38 6.33 -2.65
N THR A 64 10.16 6.85 -2.48
CA THR A 64 9.85 7.77 -1.38
C THR A 64 10.07 7.11 -0.03
N THR A 65 9.60 5.87 0.16
CA THR A 65 9.78 5.16 1.44
C THR A 65 11.25 4.91 1.73
N SER A 66 12.03 4.47 0.73
CA SER A 66 13.48 4.25 0.91
C SER A 66 14.27 5.52 1.19
N SER A 67 13.73 6.71 0.87
CA SER A 67 14.35 7.99 1.25
C SER A 67 14.02 8.42 2.68
N LEU A 68 12.98 7.85 3.29
CA LEU A 68 12.51 8.14 4.64
C LEU A 68 13.03 7.12 5.67
N LEU A 69 13.39 5.92 5.22
CA LEU A 69 13.72 4.77 6.05
C LEU A 69 15.12 4.25 5.76
N ASN A 70 15.84 3.87 6.78
CA ASN A 70 16.97 2.95 6.63
C ASN A 70 16.47 1.51 6.63
N LEU A 71 16.27 0.94 5.46
CA LEU A 71 15.75 -0.42 5.32
C LEU A 71 16.62 -1.51 5.97
N ASN A 72 17.90 -1.22 6.24
CA ASN A 72 18.78 -2.16 6.95
C ASN A 72 18.42 -2.30 8.43
N GLU A 73 17.63 -1.40 8.98
CA GLU A 73 17.15 -1.41 10.36
C GLU A 73 15.82 -2.15 10.53
N ILE A 74 15.21 -2.59 9.42
CA ILE A 74 13.93 -3.30 9.43
C ILE A 74 14.13 -4.72 8.93
N ASP A 75 13.86 -5.71 9.79
CA ASP A 75 13.84 -7.12 9.39
C ASP A 75 12.68 -7.40 8.45
N LEU A 76 12.99 -7.56 7.15
CA LEU A 76 11.99 -7.83 6.12
C LEU A 76 11.92 -9.33 5.78
N LYS A 77 10.73 -9.88 5.72
CA LYS A 77 10.42 -11.20 5.16
C LYS A 77 9.86 -11.04 3.75
N PHE A 78 10.57 -11.56 2.78
CA PHE A 78 10.26 -11.39 1.36
C PHE A 78 9.32 -12.47 0.85
N PHE A 79 8.36 -12.05 0.05
CA PHE A 79 7.59 -12.97 -0.77
C PHE A 79 8.42 -13.44 -1.97
N LYS A 80 8.17 -14.67 -2.40
CA LYS A 80 8.73 -15.16 -3.67
C LYS A 80 8.09 -14.39 -4.84
N PRO A 81 8.87 -14.07 -5.89
CA PRO A 81 8.34 -13.36 -7.06
C PRO A 81 7.27 -14.18 -7.78
N GLY A 82 6.06 -13.64 -7.86
CA GLY A 82 4.93 -14.29 -8.50
C GLY A 82 3.78 -14.58 -7.56
N ALA A 83 2.87 -15.45 -8.01
CA ALA A 83 1.67 -15.84 -7.26
C ALA A 83 1.34 -17.32 -7.43
N ARG A 84 0.74 -17.92 -6.40
CA ARG A 84 0.09 -19.23 -6.48
C ARG A 84 -1.40 -19.02 -6.72
N ILE A 85 -1.89 -19.58 -7.81
CA ILE A 85 -3.26 -19.36 -8.27
C ILE A 85 -4.03 -20.66 -8.17
N HIS A 86 -5.13 -20.67 -7.44
CA HIS A 86 -6.02 -21.82 -7.36
C HIS A 86 -7.00 -21.82 -8.54
N ASN A 87 -6.86 -22.75 -9.44
CA ASN A 87 -7.69 -22.83 -10.67
C ASN A 87 -9.06 -23.50 -10.47
N GLY A 88 -9.45 -23.76 -9.22
CA GLY A 88 -10.66 -24.47 -8.82
C GLY A 88 -10.43 -25.96 -8.52
N LYS A 89 -9.24 -26.51 -8.85
CA LYS A 89 -8.85 -27.91 -8.57
C LYS A 89 -7.51 -28.01 -7.87
N HIS A 90 -6.52 -27.30 -8.34
CA HIS A 90 -5.15 -27.34 -7.82
C HIS A 90 -4.50 -25.95 -7.96
N PHE A 91 -3.39 -25.75 -7.25
CA PHE A 91 -2.58 -24.55 -7.37
C PHE A 91 -1.64 -24.64 -8.58
N GLN A 92 -1.53 -23.53 -9.30
CA GLN A 92 -0.51 -23.30 -10.31
C GLN A 92 0.32 -22.08 -9.93
N ILE A 93 1.58 -22.04 -10.33
CA ILE A 93 2.47 -20.91 -10.06
C ILE A 93 2.63 -20.09 -11.34
N ILE A 94 2.43 -18.78 -11.22
CA ILE A 94 2.92 -17.79 -12.19
C ILE A 94 4.03 -17.03 -11.50
N SER A 95 5.25 -17.14 -11.99
CA SER A 95 6.41 -16.43 -11.46
C SER A 95 7.17 -15.73 -12.57
N ASP A 96 7.98 -14.75 -12.18
CA ASP A 96 8.95 -14.10 -13.06
C ASP A 96 10.19 -14.99 -13.18
N PRO A 97 10.42 -15.69 -14.31
CA PRO A 97 11.52 -16.61 -14.44
C PRO A 97 12.89 -15.92 -14.45
N MET A 98 12.95 -14.62 -14.69
CA MET A 98 14.21 -13.86 -14.58
C MET A 98 14.62 -13.61 -13.12
N ARG A 99 13.67 -13.70 -12.19
CA ARG A 99 13.88 -13.47 -10.74
C ARG A 99 13.89 -14.76 -9.92
N ASP A 100 13.25 -15.80 -10.43
CA ASP A 100 13.25 -17.15 -9.84
C ASP A 100 13.37 -18.21 -10.94
N LEU A 101 14.61 -18.59 -11.24
CA LEU A 101 14.91 -19.57 -12.27
C LEU A 101 14.32 -20.96 -11.97
N SER A 102 14.06 -21.29 -10.71
CA SER A 102 13.43 -22.56 -10.31
C SER A 102 12.00 -22.67 -10.84
N GLN A 103 11.35 -21.54 -11.12
CA GLN A 103 9.97 -21.46 -11.62
C GLN A 103 9.88 -21.30 -13.15
N LEU A 104 11.01 -21.40 -13.88
CA LEU A 104 11.03 -21.28 -15.33
C LEU A 104 10.09 -22.30 -15.99
N PHE A 105 10.28 -23.58 -15.69
CA PHE A 105 9.48 -24.66 -16.27
C PHE A 105 8.02 -24.64 -15.79
N PRO A 106 7.71 -24.56 -14.49
CA PRO A 106 6.34 -24.45 -14.01
C PRO A 106 5.57 -23.27 -14.63
N SER A 107 6.21 -22.12 -14.78
CA SER A 107 5.59 -20.94 -15.40
C SER A 107 5.35 -21.12 -16.90
N LEU A 108 6.26 -21.79 -17.62
CA LEU A 108 6.10 -22.07 -19.05
C LEU A 108 4.93 -23.02 -19.34
N PHE A 109 4.72 -24.03 -18.49
CA PHE A 109 3.67 -25.03 -18.65
C PHE A 109 2.35 -24.66 -17.94
N SER A 110 2.27 -23.50 -17.31
CA SER A 110 1.03 -23.04 -16.72
C SER A 110 -0.06 -22.85 -17.79
N THR A 111 -1.24 -23.40 -17.53
CA THR A 111 -2.42 -23.26 -18.38
C THR A 111 -3.20 -21.97 -18.15
N ILE A 112 -2.78 -21.16 -17.19
CA ILE A 112 -3.44 -19.88 -16.84
C ILE A 112 -3.15 -18.81 -17.89
N SER A 113 -1.96 -18.86 -18.53
CA SER A 113 -1.53 -17.88 -19.53
C SER A 113 -1.13 -18.56 -20.83
N SER A 114 -1.52 -17.97 -21.94
CA SER A 114 -1.03 -18.38 -23.26
C SER A 114 0.45 -17.98 -23.44
N PHE A 115 1.13 -18.54 -24.41
CA PHE A 115 2.50 -18.12 -24.77
C PHE A 115 2.54 -16.62 -25.17
N SER A 116 1.50 -16.15 -25.90
CA SER A 116 1.35 -14.76 -26.25
C SER A 116 1.22 -13.85 -25.03
N ASP A 117 0.45 -14.28 -24.01
CA ASP A 117 0.32 -13.49 -22.76
C ASP A 117 1.66 -13.34 -22.03
N LYS A 118 2.45 -14.39 -22.00
CA LYS A 118 3.79 -14.39 -21.38
C LYS A 118 4.72 -13.37 -22.05
N ILE A 119 4.71 -13.35 -23.39
CA ILE A 119 5.48 -12.36 -24.16
C ILE A 119 4.98 -10.94 -23.86
N LYS A 120 3.67 -10.73 -23.84
CA LYS A 120 3.09 -9.42 -23.53
C LYS A 120 3.43 -8.93 -22.13
N ILE A 121 3.45 -9.82 -21.14
CA ILE A 121 3.88 -9.48 -19.77
C ILE A 121 5.35 -9.02 -19.77
N LEU A 122 6.24 -9.73 -20.50
CA LEU A 122 7.66 -9.35 -20.61
C LEU A 122 7.84 -7.98 -21.30
N LEU A 123 7.08 -7.74 -22.40
CA LEU A 123 7.11 -6.46 -23.09
C LEU A 123 6.59 -5.34 -22.19
N LEU A 124 5.46 -5.56 -21.51
CA LEU A 124 4.90 -4.60 -20.56
C LEU A 124 5.87 -4.29 -19.42
N LYS A 125 6.53 -5.31 -18.86
CA LYS A 125 7.55 -5.15 -17.83
C LYS A 125 8.71 -4.27 -18.32
N ASN A 126 9.21 -4.49 -19.54
CA ASN A 126 10.28 -3.71 -20.12
C ASN A 126 9.84 -2.25 -20.38
N GLU A 127 8.65 -2.06 -20.95
CA GLU A 127 8.06 -0.76 -21.23
C GLU A 127 7.88 0.07 -19.96
N LEU A 128 7.40 -0.54 -18.89
CA LEU A 128 7.13 0.13 -17.62
C LEU A 128 8.33 0.15 -16.66
N SER A 129 9.52 -0.25 -17.09
CA SER A 129 10.69 -0.35 -16.20
C SER A 129 11.06 0.96 -15.50
N ASN A 130 10.82 2.11 -16.13
CA ASN A 130 11.05 3.45 -15.58
C ASN A 130 9.78 4.31 -15.61
N TYR A 131 8.63 3.69 -15.44
CA TYR A 131 7.36 4.40 -15.52
C TYR A 131 7.20 5.43 -14.40
N LEU A 132 6.84 6.65 -14.81
CA LEU A 132 6.48 7.77 -13.94
C LEU A 132 5.08 8.25 -14.34
N ILE A 133 4.17 8.23 -13.38
CA ILE A 133 2.75 8.54 -13.61
C ILE A 133 2.54 9.96 -14.13
N GLU A 134 3.37 10.90 -13.71
CA GLU A 134 3.32 12.31 -14.08
C GLU A 134 3.69 12.53 -15.55
N HIS A 135 4.44 11.61 -16.14
CA HIS A 135 4.93 11.70 -17.51
C HIS A 135 4.15 10.81 -18.48
N ASP A 136 3.06 10.17 -18.04
CA ASP A 136 2.25 9.31 -18.90
C ASP A 136 1.36 10.14 -19.84
N PRO A 137 1.64 10.16 -21.17
CA PRO A 137 0.88 10.94 -22.13
C PRO A 137 -0.44 10.28 -22.53
N GLU A 138 -0.65 9.00 -22.19
CA GLU A 138 -1.85 8.28 -22.58
C GLU A 138 -3.09 8.80 -21.86
N GLN A 139 -4.22 8.81 -22.57
CA GLN A 139 -5.50 9.07 -21.94
C GLN A 139 -5.81 7.96 -20.96
N ASP A 140 -6.21 8.32 -19.75
CA ASP A 140 -6.55 7.36 -18.72
C ASP A 140 -7.83 6.58 -19.07
N CYS A 141 -7.84 5.31 -18.69
CA CYS A 141 -8.98 4.42 -18.82
C CYS A 141 -8.99 3.43 -17.64
N SER A 142 -9.98 2.54 -17.59
CA SER A 142 -9.94 1.49 -16.57
C SER A 142 -8.79 0.52 -16.82
N THR A 143 -8.26 -0.07 -15.75
CA THR A 143 -7.24 -1.13 -15.83
C THR A 143 -7.73 -2.30 -16.71
N PHE A 144 -9.00 -2.67 -16.58
CA PHE A 144 -9.59 -3.73 -17.40
C PHE A 144 -9.52 -3.41 -18.88
N GLU A 145 -9.99 -2.21 -19.27
CA GLU A 145 -9.97 -1.74 -20.67
C GLU A 145 -8.53 -1.65 -21.21
N TYR A 146 -7.59 -1.19 -20.39
CA TYR A 146 -6.18 -1.14 -20.78
C TYR A 146 -5.62 -2.53 -21.10
N LEU A 147 -5.89 -3.53 -20.24
CA LEU A 147 -5.42 -4.90 -20.46
C LEU A 147 -6.04 -5.53 -21.72
N GLU A 148 -7.34 -5.28 -22.00
CA GLU A 148 -7.99 -5.71 -23.22
C GLU A 148 -7.37 -5.05 -24.46
N LYS A 149 -7.18 -3.74 -24.47
CA LYS A 149 -6.53 -3.00 -25.57
C LYS A 149 -5.10 -3.49 -25.83
N ARG A 150 -4.38 -3.92 -24.80
CA ARG A 150 -3.06 -4.55 -24.93
C ARG A 150 -3.15 -5.99 -25.46
N GLY A 151 -4.37 -6.52 -25.67
CA GLY A 151 -4.64 -7.82 -26.27
C GLY A 151 -4.30 -9.00 -25.35
N PHE A 152 -4.31 -8.82 -24.03
CA PHE A 152 -4.23 -9.94 -23.10
C PHE A 152 -5.44 -10.85 -23.24
N SER A 153 -5.26 -12.15 -23.08
CA SER A 153 -6.37 -13.09 -23.14
C SER A 153 -7.30 -12.91 -21.92
N VAL A 154 -8.60 -13.18 -22.13
CA VAL A 154 -9.57 -13.15 -21.04
C VAL A 154 -9.14 -14.06 -19.89
N ASN A 155 -8.50 -15.19 -20.20
CA ASN A 155 -8.08 -16.15 -19.19
C ASN A 155 -7.01 -15.57 -18.24
N ILE A 156 -5.96 -14.89 -18.76
CA ILE A 156 -4.94 -14.29 -17.90
C ILE A 156 -5.48 -13.09 -17.13
N ILE A 157 -6.43 -12.32 -17.73
CA ILE A 157 -7.08 -11.22 -17.04
C ILE A 157 -7.88 -11.75 -15.84
N GLU A 158 -8.76 -12.73 -16.04
CA GLU A 158 -9.64 -13.27 -14.99
C GLU A 158 -8.88 -14.12 -13.94
N MET A 159 -7.86 -14.83 -14.35
CA MET A 159 -7.16 -15.76 -13.45
C MET A 159 -6.00 -15.13 -12.68
N PHE A 160 -5.38 -14.06 -13.20
CA PHE A 160 -4.22 -13.44 -12.57
C PHE A 160 -4.41 -11.93 -12.33
N PHE A 161 -4.55 -11.12 -13.40
CA PHE A 161 -4.56 -9.67 -13.23
C PHE A 161 -5.70 -9.21 -12.32
N LYS A 162 -6.90 -9.68 -12.57
CA LYS A 162 -8.08 -9.27 -11.80
C LYS A 162 -7.98 -9.65 -10.31
N PRO A 163 -7.75 -10.91 -9.91
CA PRO A 163 -7.64 -11.23 -8.49
C PRO A 163 -6.43 -10.57 -7.81
N PHE A 164 -5.31 -10.42 -8.50
CA PHE A 164 -4.14 -9.77 -7.93
C PHE A 164 -4.39 -8.27 -7.70
N PHE A 165 -4.86 -7.55 -8.72
CA PHE A 165 -5.09 -6.11 -8.63
C PHE A 165 -6.37 -5.76 -7.86
N ALA A 166 -7.38 -6.62 -7.85
CA ALA A 166 -8.55 -6.45 -6.99
C ALA A 166 -8.20 -6.40 -5.50
N GLY A 167 -7.18 -7.18 -5.08
CA GLY A 167 -6.65 -7.11 -3.72
C GLY A 167 -5.93 -5.80 -3.41
N ILE A 168 -5.28 -5.20 -4.40
CA ILE A 168 -4.56 -3.92 -4.25
C ILE A 168 -5.52 -2.73 -4.31
N PHE A 169 -6.45 -2.75 -5.28
CA PHE A 169 -7.41 -1.67 -5.51
C PHE A 169 -8.64 -1.75 -4.60
N LEU A 170 -8.80 -2.87 -3.89
CA LEU A 170 -9.97 -3.19 -3.05
C LEU A 170 -11.29 -3.11 -3.83
N GLU A 171 -11.26 -3.53 -5.08
CA GLU A 171 -12.42 -3.56 -5.99
C GLU A 171 -12.40 -4.79 -6.90
N LYS A 172 -13.59 -5.34 -7.21
CA LYS A 172 -13.71 -6.60 -7.97
C LYS A 172 -13.53 -6.45 -9.49
N ARG A 173 -13.76 -5.27 -10.05
CA ARG A 173 -13.84 -5.07 -11.51
C ARG A 173 -12.56 -4.51 -12.13
N ILE A 174 -11.58 -4.10 -11.32
CA ILE A 174 -10.37 -3.39 -11.74
C ILE A 174 -10.68 -2.19 -12.66
N GLU A 175 -11.68 -1.39 -12.24
CA GLU A 175 -12.07 -0.13 -12.89
C GLU A 175 -11.12 1.02 -12.54
N THR A 176 -10.26 0.84 -11.53
CA THR A 176 -9.21 1.78 -11.15
C THR A 176 -8.34 2.14 -12.35
N SER A 177 -7.88 3.38 -12.37
CA SER A 177 -7.05 4.02 -13.40
C SER A 177 -5.93 3.11 -13.93
N SER A 178 -5.80 3.05 -15.24
CA SER A 178 -4.71 2.36 -15.93
C SER A 178 -3.34 2.96 -15.59
N LYS A 179 -3.26 4.26 -15.31
CA LYS A 179 -2.03 4.92 -14.88
C LYS A 179 -1.59 4.42 -13.50
N PHE A 180 -2.54 4.23 -12.58
CA PHE A 180 -2.24 3.64 -11.28
C PHE A 180 -1.85 2.16 -11.40
N PHE A 181 -2.52 1.40 -12.27
CA PHE A 181 -2.10 0.03 -12.60
C PHE A 181 -0.64 -0.01 -13.10
N LYS A 182 -0.27 0.82 -14.07
CA LYS A 182 1.09 0.89 -14.61
C LYS A 182 2.11 1.20 -13.50
N TYR A 183 1.80 2.13 -12.61
CA TYR A 183 2.64 2.48 -11.47
C TYR A 183 2.84 1.28 -10.54
N VAL A 184 1.77 0.62 -10.14
CA VAL A 184 1.83 -0.56 -9.25
C VAL A 184 2.58 -1.70 -9.94
N PHE A 185 2.24 -2.02 -11.20
CA PHE A 185 2.89 -3.07 -11.98
C PHE A 185 4.41 -2.81 -12.14
N SER A 186 4.80 -1.58 -12.45
CA SER A 186 6.20 -1.16 -12.53
C SER A 186 6.93 -1.43 -11.21
N ASN A 187 6.37 -1.02 -10.08
CA ASN A 187 7.00 -1.25 -8.78
C ASN A 187 7.12 -2.75 -8.44
N PHE A 188 6.07 -3.54 -8.66
CA PHE A 188 6.13 -4.99 -8.45
C PHE A 188 7.13 -5.69 -9.39
N SER A 189 7.33 -5.17 -10.60
CA SER A 189 8.30 -5.71 -11.55
C SER A 189 9.76 -5.42 -11.19
N ARG A 190 10.03 -4.35 -10.45
CA ARG A 190 11.37 -3.90 -10.04
C ARG A 190 11.72 -4.29 -8.60
N GLY A 191 10.77 -4.12 -7.69
CA GLY A 191 10.95 -4.34 -6.25
C GLY A 191 10.57 -5.74 -5.80
N LEU A 192 10.87 -6.04 -4.55
CA LEU A 192 10.43 -7.22 -3.83
C LEU A 192 9.28 -6.86 -2.91
N ALA A 193 8.25 -7.69 -2.91
CA ALA A 193 7.20 -7.61 -1.92
C ALA A 193 7.68 -8.20 -0.59
N ALA A 194 7.43 -7.53 0.51
CA ALA A 194 7.89 -7.94 1.83
C ALA A 194 6.91 -7.53 2.94
N LEU A 195 7.03 -8.18 4.07
CA LEU A 195 6.42 -7.78 5.34
C LEU A 195 7.52 -7.59 6.39
N PRO A 196 7.47 -6.54 7.21
CA PRO A 196 8.32 -6.45 8.39
C PRO A 196 8.03 -7.61 9.35
N LEU A 197 9.08 -8.21 9.91
CA LEU A 197 8.94 -9.36 10.83
C LEU A 197 8.11 -9.02 12.07
N ASN A 198 8.23 -7.77 12.52
CA ASN A 198 7.52 -7.26 13.69
C ASN A 198 6.24 -6.49 13.34
N GLY A 199 5.67 -6.75 12.17
CA GLY A 199 4.42 -6.13 11.70
C GLY A 199 4.61 -4.80 10.97
N MET A 200 3.58 -4.38 10.26
CA MET A 200 3.60 -3.17 9.42
C MET A 200 3.80 -1.88 10.24
N GLN A 201 3.48 -1.87 11.54
CA GLN A 201 3.73 -0.74 12.44
C GLN A 201 5.22 -0.35 12.50
N THR A 202 6.13 -1.29 12.27
CA THR A 202 7.58 -1.01 12.23
C THR A 202 7.97 0.09 11.23
N ILE A 203 7.20 0.23 10.14
CA ILE A 203 7.47 1.26 9.11
C ILE A 203 7.21 2.68 9.64
N PRO A 204 6.01 3.04 10.13
CA PRO A 204 5.79 4.36 10.72
C PRO A 204 6.67 4.63 11.94
N ASP A 205 6.95 3.62 12.77
CA ASP A 205 7.83 3.76 13.94
C ASP A 205 9.25 4.16 13.51
N ALA A 206 9.78 3.51 12.48
CA ALA A 206 11.12 3.85 11.95
C ALA A 206 11.17 5.25 11.32
N ILE A 207 10.10 5.73 10.68
CA ILE A 207 10.02 7.10 10.14
C ILE A 207 10.00 8.11 11.29
N SER A 208 9.26 7.82 12.35
CA SER A 208 9.07 8.72 13.49
C SER A 208 10.20 8.70 14.52
N GLN A 209 11.15 7.77 14.41
CA GLN A 209 12.19 7.51 15.42
C GLN A 209 12.95 8.76 15.88
N ASN A 210 13.11 9.76 15.02
CA ASN A 210 13.82 10.99 15.33
C ASN A 210 12.88 12.18 15.64
N ILE A 211 11.55 12.00 15.60
CA ILE A 211 10.59 13.02 15.97
C ILE A 211 10.48 13.03 17.49
N ARG A 212 10.59 14.21 18.10
CA ARG A 212 10.48 14.35 19.55
C ARG A 212 9.05 14.10 20.00
N ASP A 213 8.86 13.46 21.15
CA ASP A 213 7.54 13.22 21.70
C ASP A 213 6.73 14.50 21.93
N ASP A 214 7.42 15.60 22.30
CA ASP A 214 6.83 16.92 22.49
C ASP A 214 6.28 17.55 21.18
N ASP A 215 6.68 17.04 20.01
CA ASP A 215 6.20 17.47 18.70
C ASP A 215 4.99 16.68 18.22
N ILE A 216 4.44 15.78 19.08
CA ILE A 216 3.31 14.92 18.75
C ILE A 216 2.22 15.04 19.83
N LEU A 217 1.01 15.35 19.41
CA LEU A 217 -0.17 15.33 20.27
C LEU A 217 -1.05 14.14 19.88
N TYR A 218 -0.95 13.08 20.67
CA TYR A 218 -1.75 11.85 20.52
C TYR A 218 -3.15 12.01 21.12
N ASN A 219 -4.05 11.07 20.78
CA ASN A 219 -5.41 11.01 21.30
C ASN A 219 -6.17 12.32 21.16
N SER A 220 -5.91 13.07 20.08
CA SER A 220 -6.41 14.44 19.88
C SER A 220 -7.00 14.55 18.48
N ARG A 221 -8.33 14.68 18.42
CA ARG A 221 -9.02 14.85 17.15
C ARG A 221 -9.26 16.32 16.87
N VAL A 222 -8.84 16.78 15.69
CA VAL A 222 -9.23 18.10 15.19
C VAL A 222 -10.66 18.04 14.71
N THR A 223 -11.51 18.93 15.25
CA THR A 223 -12.93 19.00 14.93
C THR A 223 -13.28 20.17 14.02
N ARG A 224 -12.49 21.24 14.05
CA ARG A 224 -12.73 22.45 13.25
C ARG A 224 -11.46 23.28 13.09
N ILE A 225 -11.39 24.00 11.99
CA ILE A 225 -10.41 25.07 11.73
C ILE A 225 -11.19 26.38 11.63
N LYS A 226 -10.83 27.39 12.42
CA LYS A 226 -11.41 28.74 12.37
C LYS A 226 -10.69 29.62 11.33
N ASP A 227 -11.30 30.70 10.90
CA ASP A 227 -10.80 31.61 9.86
C ASP A 227 -9.42 32.24 10.15
N ASN A 228 -9.03 32.30 11.43
CA ASN A 228 -7.74 32.85 11.88
C ASN A 228 -6.66 31.76 12.07
N ASN A 229 -6.75 30.65 11.35
CA ASN A 229 -5.86 29.49 11.48
C ASN A 229 -5.79 28.91 12.91
N THR A 230 -6.86 29.01 13.68
CA THR A 230 -7.00 28.36 14.97
C THR A 230 -7.65 27.01 14.80
N ILE A 231 -6.95 25.98 15.27
CA ILE A 231 -7.37 24.58 15.26
C ILE A 231 -8.11 24.31 16.57
N VAL A 232 -9.29 23.70 16.49
CA VAL A 232 -10.09 23.31 17.65
C VAL A 232 -10.07 21.79 17.78
N LEU A 233 -9.67 21.30 18.95
CA LEU A 233 -9.67 19.89 19.30
C LEU A 233 -11.03 19.44 19.84
N ASP A 234 -11.22 18.13 19.95
CA ASP A 234 -12.42 17.49 20.50
C ASP A 234 -12.65 17.80 22.00
N ASN A 235 -11.57 18.04 22.75
CA ASN A 235 -11.61 18.51 24.14
C ASN A 235 -11.85 20.02 24.28
N SER A 236 -12.10 20.73 23.18
CA SER A 236 -12.30 22.18 23.09
C SER A 236 -11.03 23.03 23.30
N GLU A 237 -9.88 22.46 23.37
CA GLU A 237 -8.61 23.20 23.33
C GLU A 237 -8.38 23.83 21.98
N GLU A 238 -7.70 24.99 21.98
CA GLU A 238 -7.40 25.75 20.77
C GLU A 238 -5.88 25.89 20.57
N ILE A 239 -5.46 25.66 19.33
CA ILE A 239 -4.06 25.77 18.90
C ILE A 239 -4.00 26.76 17.74
N GLU A 240 -3.24 27.83 17.90
CA GLU A 240 -2.96 28.79 16.82
C GLU A 240 -1.73 28.34 16.03
N SER A 241 -1.81 28.43 14.71
CA SER A 241 -0.71 28.07 13.84
C SER A 241 -0.61 29.01 12.64
N ASP A 242 0.63 29.29 12.20
CA ASP A 242 0.83 30.08 10.98
C ASP A 242 0.52 29.24 9.72
N ASN A 243 0.75 27.91 9.78
CA ASN A 243 0.50 26.98 8.67
C ASN A 243 -0.24 25.73 9.16
N ILE A 244 -1.24 25.30 8.41
CA ILE A 244 -2.00 24.07 8.68
C ILE A 244 -1.85 23.14 7.49
N ILE A 245 -1.37 21.92 7.74
CA ILE A 245 -1.11 20.88 6.73
C ILE A 245 -2.05 19.71 6.99
N LEU A 246 -2.95 19.44 6.06
CA LEU A 246 -3.91 18.34 6.12
C LEU A 246 -3.34 17.13 5.38
N THR A 247 -3.18 16.01 6.09
CA THR A 247 -2.52 14.81 5.53
C THR A 247 -3.39 13.56 5.51
N GLY A 248 -4.63 13.70 5.94
CA GLY A 248 -5.63 12.63 5.96
C GLY A 248 -6.92 13.01 5.25
N ASP A 249 -7.97 12.26 5.53
CA ASP A 249 -9.31 12.62 5.12
C ASP A 249 -9.77 13.86 5.92
N SER A 250 -9.93 14.95 5.22
CA SER A 250 -10.20 16.27 5.81
C SER A 250 -11.50 16.89 5.30
N HIS A 251 -12.39 16.09 4.70
CA HIS A 251 -13.62 16.60 4.10
C HIS A 251 -14.50 17.33 5.12
N GLU A 252 -14.56 16.86 6.38
CA GLU A 252 -15.30 17.53 7.46
C GLU A 252 -14.68 18.89 7.83
N LEU A 253 -13.34 19.00 7.80
CA LEU A 253 -12.63 20.23 8.14
C LEU A 253 -12.70 21.29 7.03
N LEU A 254 -12.88 20.86 5.78
CA LEU A 254 -12.91 21.71 4.59
C LEU A 254 -14.32 21.94 4.05
N ASP A 255 -15.35 21.38 4.70
CA ASP A 255 -16.76 21.41 4.24
C ASP A 255 -16.88 20.95 2.77
N THR A 256 -16.20 19.86 2.44
CA THR A 256 -16.20 19.24 1.11
C THR A 256 -16.99 17.94 1.11
N LYS A 257 -17.26 17.38 -0.07
CA LYS A 257 -17.95 16.09 -0.18
C LYS A 257 -17.09 14.97 0.40
N PRO A 258 -17.70 14.02 1.14
CA PRO A 258 -17.00 12.85 1.63
C PRO A 258 -16.34 12.05 0.49
N VAL A 259 -15.13 11.59 0.72
CA VAL A 259 -14.45 10.67 -0.19
C VAL A 259 -15.02 9.27 0.02
N GLN A 260 -15.36 8.58 -1.07
CA GLN A 260 -15.75 7.18 -1.01
C GLN A 260 -14.51 6.30 -0.94
N TYR A 261 -14.44 5.45 0.07
CA TYR A 261 -13.35 4.50 0.26
C TYR A 261 -13.79 3.07 -0.07
N ASN A 262 -12.95 2.36 -0.78
CA ASN A 262 -13.04 0.91 -0.83
C ASN A 262 -12.54 0.33 0.49
N SER A 263 -13.08 -0.81 0.90
CA SER A 263 -12.71 -1.46 2.15
C SER A 263 -12.39 -2.94 1.94
N VAL A 264 -11.61 -3.48 2.85
CA VAL A 264 -11.28 -4.91 2.91
C VAL A 264 -11.50 -5.42 4.33
N THR A 265 -11.95 -6.66 4.45
CA THR A 265 -12.01 -7.39 5.71
C THR A 265 -10.94 -8.45 5.71
N ASN A 266 -10.02 -8.39 6.66
CA ASN A 266 -9.02 -9.40 6.90
C ASN A 266 -9.52 -10.41 7.93
N LEU A 267 -9.29 -11.69 7.66
CA LEU A 267 -9.55 -12.78 8.59
C LEU A 267 -8.23 -13.46 8.93
N TYR A 268 -7.92 -13.53 10.20
CA TYR A 268 -6.74 -14.21 10.72
C TYR A 268 -7.14 -15.56 11.33
N PHE A 269 -6.39 -16.60 10.99
CA PHE A 269 -6.64 -17.95 11.47
C PHE A 269 -5.38 -18.50 12.14
N SER A 270 -5.53 -19.07 13.32
CA SER A 270 -4.48 -19.90 13.92
C SER A 270 -4.67 -21.35 13.53
N CYS A 271 -3.59 -22.06 13.28
CA CYS A 271 -3.61 -23.50 13.02
C CYS A 271 -2.51 -24.20 13.81
N SER A 272 -2.79 -25.44 14.23
CA SER A 272 -1.85 -26.27 14.98
C SER A 272 -0.75 -26.88 14.10
N ILE A 273 -1.01 -26.99 12.80
CA ILE A 273 -0.07 -27.51 11.80
C ILE A 273 0.23 -26.40 10.81
N PHE A 274 1.51 -26.05 10.66
CA PHE A 274 1.92 -25.04 9.70
C PHE A 274 1.73 -25.58 8.28
N PRO A 275 0.87 -24.95 7.47
CA PRO A 275 0.67 -25.40 6.09
C PRO A 275 1.88 -25.04 5.23
N GLU A 276 2.37 -25.98 4.42
CA GLU A 276 3.48 -25.77 3.47
C GLU A 276 3.04 -24.96 2.24
N PHE A 277 2.55 -23.73 2.45
CA PHE A 277 2.10 -22.89 1.33
C PHE A 277 3.24 -22.14 0.63
N GLY A 278 4.42 -22.07 1.26
CA GLY A 278 5.52 -21.23 0.80
C GLY A 278 5.24 -19.73 0.94
N SER A 279 6.23 -18.91 0.61
CA SER A 279 6.14 -17.44 0.72
C SER A 279 5.61 -16.79 -0.56
N TYR A 280 4.50 -17.29 -1.11
CA TYR A 280 3.83 -16.69 -2.27
C TYR A 280 2.54 -15.97 -1.86
N ILE A 281 2.16 -14.97 -2.62
CA ILE A 281 0.78 -14.46 -2.59
C ILE A 281 -0.12 -15.51 -3.24
N HIS A 282 -1.22 -15.85 -2.57
CA HIS A 282 -2.18 -16.84 -3.04
C HIS A 282 -3.39 -16.14 -3.62
N LEU A 283 -3.83 -16.55 -4.81
CA LEU A 283 -4.98 -15.98 -5.51
C LEU A 283 -6.07 -17.03 -5.70
N PHE A 284 -7.32 -16.62 -5.47
CA PHE A 284 -8.49 -17.50 -5.56
C PHE A 284 -9.53 -16.95 -6.56
N PRO A 285 -9.21 -16.86 -7.86
CA PRO A 285 -10.04 -16.20 -8.87
C PRO A 285 -11.45 -16.78 -9.02
N LYS A 286 -11.66 -18.03 -8.59
CA LYS A 286 -12.95 -18.72 -8.67
C LYS A 286 -13.71 -18.73 -7.35
N ASP A 287 -13.14 -18.22 -6.29
CA ASP A 287 -13.82 -18.07 -5.02
C ASP A 287 -14.70 -16.80 -5.02
N LYS A 288 -15.80 -16.84 -4.28
CA LYS A 288 -16.72 -15.69 -4.18
C LYS A 288 -16.47 -14.84 -2.94
N LEU A 289 -15.82 -15.40 -1.94
CA LEU A 289 -15.59 -14.79 -0.63
C LEU A 289 -14.14 -14.36 -0.47
N ILE A 290 -13.20 -15.23 -0.87
CA ILE A 290 -11.76 -15.00 -0.71
C ILE A 290 -11.21 -14.41 -2.01
N ASN A 291 -10.48 -13.32 -1.93
CA ASN A 291 -9.82 -12.71 -3.07
C ASN A 291 -8.35 -13.13 -3.13
N ASN A 292 -7.64 -13.01 -2.03
CA ASN A 292 -6.23 -13.36 -1.85
C ASN A 292 -5.88 -13.57 -0.37
#